data_eeb1aee0b8a9db9c5e242e6a5fddf4c8
#
_entry.id   eeb1aee0b8a9db9c5e242e6a5fddf4c8
#
_cell.length_a   1.000
_cell.length_b   1.000
_cell.length_c   1.000
_cell.angle_alpha   90.00
_cell.angle_beta   90.00
_cell.angle_gamma   90.00
#
_symmetry.space_group_name_H-M   'P 1'
#
loop_
_entity.id
_entity.type
_entity.pdbx_description
1 polymer ?
#
loop_
_entity_poly.entity_id
_entity_poly.type
_entity_poly.pdbx_seq_one_letter_code
_entity_poly.pdbx_strand_id
1 'polypeptide(L)'
;MGLLVDTLQLRDWRNFEHRDISFSPGMTVLHGHNAVGKTNTVEALQLLTAGVSFRKPRPAQLVREGSDTAKATLGLRGDGRVVDMTCLVENGRRKFRRNGKPCQSADVPRDLMSVLFNPDDLAFVKRGASQRRDELDSFGRQANGGFARVLSAYQRAVEQRNRLLKEDDPNLALLDAWDASVALGGATLLLARIRLFKRLVPKVSQIYARICDGEELACSYECSLGDEAIDMARDELTALFLDRLASGRANDLRRQQTLVGPHRDDFSFALDGRDARTFGSQGQQRSIVLAWKMAEVELCEEVVGDKPLLLLDDVMSELDEVRRDAVTRFVQGGIQTVVTTTNLGYFPDELLDRAKVVSFGE
;
A
#
# COMPACT_ATOMS: atom_id res chain seq x y z
N MET A 1 -2.15 22.24 -10.82
CA MET A 1 -3.05 21.20 -10.25
C MET A 1 -2.74 19.91 -10.96
N GLY A 2 -2.41 18.87 -10.26
CA GLY A 2 -2.08 17.57 -10.86
C GLY A 2 -3.27 16.88 -11.53
N LEU A 3 -3.05 15.66 -11.99
CA LEU A 3 -4.12 14.83 -12.55
C LEU A 3 -5.09 14.39 -11.45
N LEU A 4 -6.38 14.47 -11.74
CA LEU A 4 -7.47 14.00 -10.89
C LEU A 4 -8.25 12.89 -11.60
N VAL A 5 -8.87 12.02 -10.84
CA VAL A 5 -9.82 11.04 -11.36
C VAL A 5 -11.08 11.75 -11.82
N ASP A 6 -11.43 11.58 -13.10
CA ASP A 6 -12.63 12.14 -13.73
C ASP A 6 -13.72 11.06 -13.89
N THR A 7 -13.33 9.90 -14.46
CA THR A 7 -14.28 8.81 -14.76
C THR A 7 -13.67 7.43 -14.48
N LEU A 8 -14.52 6.48 -14.13
CA LEU A 8 -14.20 5.05 -14.08
C LEU A 8 -15.27 4.28 -14.86
N GLN A 9 -14.81 3.45 -15.79
CA GLN A 9 -15.66 2.55 -16.58
C GLN A 9 -15.31 1.11 -16.28
N LEU A 10 -16.29 0.33 -15.89
CA LEU A 10 -16.19 -1.09 -15.58
C LEU A 10 -17.02 -1.91 -16.56
N ARG A 11 -16.44 -2.97 -17.10
CA ARG A 11 -17.10 -3.92 -18.01
C ARG A 11 -16.75 -5.33 -17.55
N ASP A 12 -17.76 -6.15 -17.28
CA ASP A 12 -17.63 -7.49 -16.76
C ASP A 12 -16.63 -7.62 -15.60
N TRP A 13 -16.63 -6.61 -14.74
CA TRP A 13 -15.71 -6.45 -13.62
C TRP A 13 -16.35 -6.86 -12.31
N ARG A 14 -15.86 -7.91 -11.65
CA ARG A 14 -16.39 -8.40 -10.38
C ARG A 14 -17.91 -8.72 -10.48
N ASN A 15 -18.75 -7.92 -9.82
CA ASN A 15 -20.22 -8.03 -9.88
C ASN A 15 -20.86 -7.12 -10.93
N PHE A 16 -20.09 -6.29 -11.62
CA PHE A 16 -20.63 -5.36 -12.61
C PHE A 16 -20.57 -5.94 -14.02
N GLU A 17 -21.70 -5.96 -14.70
CA GLU A 17 -21.76 -6.14 -16.16
C GLU A 17 -21.26 -4.87 -16.84
N HIS A 18 -21.84 -3.73 -16.44
CA HIS A 18 -21.48 -2.41 -16.89
C HIS A 18 -21.68 -1.39 -15.76
N ARG A 19 -20.69 -0.57 -15.48
CA ARG A 19 -20.81 0.55 -14.55
C ARG A 19 -19.92 1.69 -15.00
N ASP A 20 -20.49 2.88 -15.16
CA ASP A 20 -19.78 4.12 -15.40
C ASP A 20 -19.99 5.06 -14.22
N ILE A 21 -18.89 5.64 -13.71
CA ILE A 21 -18.90 6.52 -12.54
C ILE A 21 -18.08 7.75 -12.89
N SER A 22 -18.61 8.93 -12.60
CA SER A 22 -17.86 10.19 -12.68
C SER A 22 -17.61 10.72 -11.26
N PHE A 23 -16.45 11.33 -11.06
CA PHE A 23 -15.97 11.77 -9.76
C PHE A 23 -15.93 13.30 -9.65
N SER A 24 -16.03 13.81 -8.42
CA SER A 24 -15.78 15.21 -8.10
C SER A 24 -14.29 15.46 -7.94
N PRO A 25 -13.78 16.64 -8.26
CA PRO A 25 -12.41 17.03 -7.89
C PRO A 25 -12.13 17.03 -6.37
N GLY A 26 -13.17 17.18 -5.56
CA GLY A 26 -13.13 17.08 -4.10
C GLY A 26 -13.53 15.67 -3.63
N MET A 27 -14.59 15.60 -2.84
CA MET A 27 -15.08 14.33 -2.27
C MET A 27 -16.18 13.71 -3.17
N THR A 28 -16.06 12.38 -3.38
CA THR A 28 -17.13 11.56 -3.95
C THR A 28 -17.50 10.47 -2.94
N VAL A 29 -18.78 10.38 -2.59
CA VAL A 29 -19.31 9.37 -1.65
C VAL A 29 -20.05 8.30 -2.46
N LEU A 30 -19.57 7.07 -2.39
CA LEU A 30 -20.22 5.89 -2.94
C LEU A 30 -21.14 5.32 -1.84
N HIS A 31 -22.42 5.58 -1.92
CA HIS A 31 -23.41 5.20 -0.92
C HIS A 31 -24.27 4.03 -1.38
N GLY A 32 -24.63 3.12 -0.47
CA GLY A 32 -25.53 2.00 -0.74
C GLY A 32 -25.35 0.84 0.25
N HIS A 33 -26.20 -0.17 0.14
CA HIS A 33 -26.14 -1.37 0.99
C HIS A 33 -24.82 -2.13 0.83
N ASN A 34 -24.59 -3.09 1.74
CA ASN A 34 -23.44 -4.01 1.62
C ASN A 34 -23.58 -4.89 0.38
N ALA A 35 -22.44 -5.31 -0.16
CA ALA A 35 -22.33 -6.19 -1.33
C ALA A 35 -22.78 -5.62 -2.69
N VAL A 36 -23.21 -4.36 -2.78
CA VAL A 36 -23.63 -3.74 -4.06
C VAL A 36 -22.44 -3.37 -4.99
N GLY A 37 -21.19 -3.52 -4.52
CA GLY A 37 -19.99 -3.31 -5.35
C GLY A 37 -19.18 -2.06 -5.01
N LYS A 38 -19.49 -1.31 -3.94
CA LYS A 38 -18.71 -0.13 -3.52
C LYS A 38 -17.21 -0.44 -3.40
N THR A 39 -16.85 -1.46 -2.62
CA THR A 39 -15.46 -1.92 -2.46
C THR A 39 -14.84 -2.45 -3.76
N ASN A 40 -15.63 -3.02 -4.68
CA ASN A 40 -15.13 -3.44 -5.99
C ASN A 40 -14.76 -2.24 -6.88
N THR A 41 -15.45 -1.12 -6.69
CA THR A 41 -15.12 0.17 -7.33
C THR A 41 -13.81 0.73 -6.76
N VAL A 42 -13.65 0.74 -5.43
CA VAL A 42 -12.40 1.17 -4.77
C VAL A 42 -11.23 0.28 -5.19
N GLU A 43 -11.43 -1.03 -5.30
CA GLU A 43 -10.42 -1.97 -5.79
C GLU A 43 -9.98 -1.64 -7.23
N ALA A 44 -10.91 -1.31 -8.12
CA ALA A 44 -10.59 -0.90 -9.48
C ALA A 44 -9.81 0.43 -9.52
N LEU A 45 -10.22 1.42 -8.71
CA LEU A 45 -9.48 2.68 -8.57
C LEU A 45 -8.06 2.45 -8.10
N GLN A 46 -7.85 1.69 -7.01
CA GLN A 46 -6.52 1.39 -6.51
C GLN A 46 -5.68 0.61 -7.53
N LEU A 47 -6.26 -0.37 -8.22
CA LEU A 47 -5.54 -1.13 -9.24
C LEU A 47 -5.06 -0.25 -10.39
N LEU A 48 -5.85 0.77 -10.76
CA LEU A 48 -5.55 1.70 -11.87
C LEU A 48 -4.74 2.93 -11.45
N THR A 49 -4.46 3.11 -10.16
CA THR A 49 -3.59 4.17 -9.61
C THR A 49 -2.33 3.63 -8.95
N ALA A 50 -2.40 2.49 -8.28
CA ALA A 50 -1.25 1.86 -7.60
C ALA A 50 -0.64 0.66 -8.36
N GLY A 51 -1.29 0.17 -9.43
CA GLY A 51 -0.86 -1.01 -10.18
C GLY A 51 -1.05 -2.33 -9.45
N VAL A 52 -1.61 -2.30 -8.24
CA VAL A 52 -1.87 -3.47 -7.37
C VAL A 52 -3.24 -3.35 -6.73
N SER A 53 -3.84 -4.50 -6.37
CA SER A 53 -5.08 -4.55 -5.57
C SER A 53 -4.74 -4.97 -4.15
N PHE A 54 -5.35 -4.30 -3.15
CA PHE A 54 -5.23 -4.64 -1.73
C PHE A 54 -5.73 -6.05 -1.40
N ARG A 55 -6.71 -6.56 -2.17
CA ARG A 55 -7.24 -7.91 -2.03
C ARG A 55 -6.34 -8.99 -2.63
N LYS A 56 -5.30 -8.62 -3.38
CA LYS A 56 -4.36 -9.54 -4.06
C LYS A 56 -5.07 -10.66 -4.84
N PRO A 57 -6.11 -10.37 -5.67
CA PRO A 57 -6.90 -11.39 -6.33
C PRO A 57 -6.08 -12.10 -7.40
N ARG A 58 -6.42 -13.37 -7.68
CA ARG A 58 -6.04 -14.00 -8.94
C ARG A 58 -6.76 -13.26 -10.08
N PRO A 59 -6.14 -13.13 -11.28
CA PRO A 59 -6.75 -12.37 -12.37
C PRO A 59 -8.19 -12.80 -12.69
N ALA A 60 -8.47 -14.09 -12.71
CA ALA A 60 -9.81 -14.64 -12.97
C ALA A 60 -10.86 -14.16 -11.95
N GLN A 61 -10.47 -13.83 -10.72
CA GLN A 61 -11.39 -13.33 -9.70
C GLN A 61 -11.85 -11.88 -9.93
N LEU A 62 -11.21 -11.15 -10.84
CA LEU A 62 -11.63 -9.82 -11.27
C LEU A 62 -12.69 -9.87 -12.37
N VAL A 63 -12.82 -11.01 -13.06
CA VAL A 63 -13.79 -11.23 -14.13
C VAL A 63 -15.14 -11.58 -13.51
N ARG A 64 -16.22 -11.00 -14.07
CA ARG A 64 -17.61 -11.30 -13.67
C ARG A 64 -17.91 -12.78 -13.95
N GLU A 65 -18.67 -13.40 -13.08
CA GLU A 65 -19.14 -14.76 -13.28
C GLU A 65 -19.92 -14.89 -14.60
N GLY A 66 -19.57 -15.89 -15.39
CA GLY A 66 -20.14 -16.11 -16.72
C GLY A 66 -19.50 -15.32 -17.86
N SER A 67 -18.44 -14.52 -17.59
CA SER A 67 -17.69 -13.77 -18.60
C SER A 67 -16.25 -14.32 -18.73
N ASP A 68 -15.64 -14.15 -19.91
CA ASP A 68 -14.26 -14.59 -20.18
C ASP A 68 -13.22 -13.47 -19.95
N THR A 69 -13.67 -12.23 -19.98
CA THR A 69 -12.80 -11.05 -19.88
C THR A 69 -13.40 -10.01 -18.95
N ALA A 70 -12.55 -9.14 -18.41
CA ALA A 70 -12.97 -7.96 -17.68
C ALA A 70 -12.12 -6.76 -18.07
N LYS A 71 -12.75 -5.58 -18.07
CA LYS A 71 -12.06 -4.33 -18.38
C LYS A 71 -12.44 -3.24 -17.37
N ALA A 72 -11.41 -2.58 -16.82
CA ALA A 72 -11.57 -1.35 -16.06
C ALA A 72 -10.76 -0.24 -16.73
N THR A 73 -11.37 0.93 -16.94
CA THR A 73 -10.72 2.11 -17.54
C THR A 73 -10.93 3.31 -16.65
N LEU A 74 -9.84 3.94 -16.24
CA LEU A 74 -9.80 5.16 -15.43
C LEU A 74 -9.40 6.33 -16.31
N GLY A 75 -10.27 7.32 -16.41
CA GLY A 75 -9.98 8.61 -17.04
C GLY A 75 -9.43 9.58 -16.00
N LEU A 76 -8.23 10.11 -16.25
CA LEU A 76 -7.58 11.13 -15.45
C LEU A 76 -7.55 12.45 -16.23
N ARG A 77 -7.81 13.58 -15.55
CA ARG A 77 -7.81 14.92 -16.17
C ARG A 77 -7.14 15.93 -15.24
N GLY A 78 -6.32 16.79 -15.79
CA GLY A 78 -5.66 17.90 -15.07
C GLY A 78 -4.45 18.43 -15.83
N ASP A 79 -3.99 19.64 -15.51
CA ASP A 79 -2.84 20.31 -16.16
C ASP A 79 -2.88 20.34 -17.69
N GLY A 80 -4.08 20.47 -18.26
CA GLY A 80 -4.26 20.42 -19.73
C GLY A 80 -4.04 19.03 -20.33
N ARG A 81 -3.89 17.97 -19.51
CA ARG A 81 -3.66 16.58 -19.93
C ARG A 81 -4.90 15.74 -19.69
N VAL A 82 -5.07 14.74 -20.56
CA VAL A 82 -6.04 13.64 -20.39
C VAL A 82 -5.26 12.34 -20.48
N VAL A 83 -5.43 11.46 -19.50
CA VAL A 83 -4.77 10.16 -19.47
C VAL A 83 -5.82 9.08 -19.20
N ASP A 84 -5.84 8.05 -20.07
CA ASP A 84 -6.64 6.86 -19.87
C ASP A 84 -5.74 5.71 -19.38
N MET A 85 -6.02 5.21 -18.19
CA MET A 85 -5.39 4.01 -17.65
C MET A 85 -6.36 2.84 -17.71
N THR A 86 -6.00 1.77 -18.41
CA THR A 86 -6.87 0.59 -18.59
C THR A 86 -6.20 -0.66 -18.03
N CYS A 87 -6.95 -1.46 -17.28
CA CYS A 87 -6.62 -2.84 -16.94
C CYS A 87 -7.57 -3.77 -17.69
N LEU A 88 -7.03 -4.64 -18.55
CA LEU A 88 -7.74 -5.71 -19.23
C LEU A 88 -7.35 -7.04 -18.56
N VAL A 89 -8.32 -7.85 -18.19
CA VAL A 89 -8.14 -9.22 -17.72
C VAL A 89 -8.62 -10.17 -18.81
N GLU A 90 -7.74 -10.95 -19.35
CA GLU A 90 -8.02 -11.98 -20.36
C GLU A 90 -7.03 -13.14 -20.26
N ASN A 91 -7.45 -14.35 -20.56
CA ASN A 91 -6.62 -15.58 -20.51
C ASN A 91 -5.86 -15.72 -19.16
N GLY A 92 -6.50 -15.39 -18.04
CA GLY A 92 -5.92 -15.48 -16.71
C GLY A 92 -4.76 -14.50 -16.43
N ARG A 93 -4.61 -13.43 -17.23
CA ARG A 93 -3.56 -12.42 -17.08
C ARG A 93 -4.12 -11.02 -17.05
N ARG A 94 -3.48 -10.12 -16.28
CA ARG A 94 -3.75 -8.68 -16.27
C ARG A 94 -2.83 -7.98 -17.25
N LYS A 95 -3.36 -7.13 -18.10
CA LYS A 95 -2.63 -6.29 -19.05
C LYS A 95 -3.00 -4.83 -18.79
N PHE A 96 -1.99 -3.99 -18.57
CA PHE A 96 -2.18 -2.55 -18.38
C PHE A 96 -1.89 -1.79 -19.67
N ARG A 97 -2.66 -0.72 -19.90
CA ARG A 97 -2.44 0.20 -21.03
C ARG A 97 -2.62 1.63 -20.56
N ARG A 98 -1.72 2.50 -20.98
CA ARG A 98 -1.78 3.95 -20.79
C ARG A 98 -2.02 4.61 -22.15
N ASN A 99 -3.13 5.34 -22.31
CA ASN A 99 -3.54 5.94 -23.60
C ASN A 99 -3.49 4.91 -24.75
N GLY A 100 -4.03 3.71 -24.52
CA GLY A 100 -4.04 2.61 -25.49
C GLY A 100 -2.71 1.86 -25.67
N LYS A 101 -1.57 2.39 -25.20
CA LYS A 101 -0.25 1.77 -25.31
C LYS A 101 0.02 0.83 -24.13
N PRO A 102 0.59 -0.38 -24.33
CA PRO A 102 0.94 -1.28 -23.23
C PRO A 102 1.91 -0.61 -22.24
N CYS A 103 1.70 -0.86 -20.95
CA CYS A 103 2.60 -0.46 -19.86
C CYS A 103 2.68 -1.55 -18.79
N GLN A 104 3.66 -1.47 -17.90
CA GLN A 104 3.80 -2.39 -16.78
C GLN A 104 3.00 -1.89 -15.57
N SER A 105 2.63 -2.80 -14.66
CA SER A 105 1.95 -2.42 -13.40
C SER A 105 2.77 -1.44 -12.56
N ALA A 106 4.09 -1.53 -12.60
CA ALA A 106 5.00 -0.60 -11.91
C ALA A 106 5.00 0.83 -12.50
N ASP A 107 4.47 1.01 -13.71
CA ASP A 107 4.39 2.32 -14.35
C ASP A 107 3.06 3.04 -14.08
N VAL A 108 2.05 2.31 -13.58
CA VAL A 108 0.71 2.84 -13.31
C VAL A 108 0.71 4.04 -12.34
N PRO A 109 1.46 4.02 -11.21
CA PRO A 109 1.45 5.14 -10.25
C PRO A 109 2.11 6.44 -10.73
N ARG A 110 2.73 6.45 -11.93
CA ARG A 110 3.43 7.64 -12.45
C ARG A 110 2.52 8.84 -12.71
N ASP A 111 1.25 8.58 -13.04
CA ASP A 111 0.31 9.65 -13.37
C ASP A 111 -0.46 10.12 -12.13
N LEU A 112 -0.85 9.18 -11.26
CA LEU A 112 -1.55 9.46 -10.02
C LEU A 112 -1.30 8.30 -9.04
N MET A 113 -0.85 8.61 -7.83
CA MET A 113 -0.78 7.67 -6.72
C MET A 113 -2.10 7.62 -5.98
N SER A 114 -2.33 6.53 -5.22
CA SER A 114 -3.44 6.46 -4.28
C SER A 114 -3.00 5.95 -2.92
N VAL A 115 -3.61 6.51 -1.87
CA VAL A 115 -3.52 6.00 -0.50
C VAL A 115 -4.86 5.40 -0.14
N LEU A 116 -4.86 4.13 0.19
CA LEU A 116 -6.05 3.40 0.62
C LEU A 116 -6.07 3.27 2.14
N PHE A 117 -7.23 3.52 2.72
CA PHE A 117 -7.55 3.19 4.10
C PHE A 117 -8.83 2.34 4.12
N ASN A 118 -8.73 1.14 4.67
CA ASN A 118 -9.82 0.16 4.77
C ASN A 118 -9.86 -0.45 6.18
N PRO A 119 -10.93 -1.19 6.57
CA PRO A 119 -11.06 -1.79 7.89
C PRO A 119 -9.93 -2.76 8.26
N ASP A 120 -9.34 -3.45 7.28
CA ASP A 120 -8.22 -4.37 7.53
C ASP A 120 -6.98 -3.63 8.02
N ASP A 121 -6.79 -2.37 7.63
CA ASP A 121 -5.66 -1.55 8.06
C ASP A 121 -5.74 -1.24 9.57
N LEU A 122 -6.94 -1.20 10.16
CA LEU A 122 -7.12 -0.95 11.60
C LEU A 122 -6.42 -1.99 12.50
N ALA A 123 -6.14 -3.16 11.96
CA ALA A 123 -5.38 -4.18 12.65
C ALA A 123 -3.85 -4.09 12.44
N PHE A 124 -3.36 -3.12 11.68
CA PHE A 124 -1.97 -2.91 11.28
C PHE A 124 -0.97 -2.95 12.46
N VAL A 125 -1.30 -2.31 13.59
CA VAL A 125 -0.46 -2.32 14.79
C VAL A 125 -0.41 -3.72 15.41
N LYS A 126 -1.55 -4.42 15.47
CA LYS A 126 -1.68 -5.75 16.11
C LYS A 126 -1.17 -6.89 15.25
N ARG A 127 -1.34 -6.81 13.93
CA ARG A 127 -0.98 -7.88 13.00
C ARG A 127 0.54 -8.10 12.93
N GLY A 128 0.95 -9.20 12.29
CA GLY A 128 2.35 -9.59 12.18
C GLY A 128 3.17 -8.65 11.28
N ALA A 129 4.49 -8.74 11.39
CA ALA A 129 5.49 -8.00 10.63
C ALA A 129 5.25 -7.99 9.10
N SER A 130 4.71 -9.09 8.54
CA SER A 130 4.44 -9.18 7.10
C SER A 130 3.53 -8.06 6.62
N GLN A 131 2.48 -7.73 7.38
CA GLN A 131 1.52 -6.71 6.99
C GLN A 131 2.14 -5.30 7.07
N ARG A 132 2.94 -5.04 8.11
CA ARG A 132 3.66 -3.77 8.23
C ARG A 132 4.64 -3.58 7.08
N ARG A 133 5.41 -4.63 6.73
CA ARG A 133 6.28 -4.59 5.54
C ARG A 133 5.51 -4.38 4.25
N ASP A 134 4.39 -5.10 4.06
CA ASP A 134 3.55 -4.98 2.86
C ASP A 134 3.02 -3.54 2.68
N GLU A 135 2.68 -2.86 3.78
CA GLU A 135 2.23 -1.47 3.79
C GLU A 135 3.33 -0.53 3.32
N LEU A 136 4.50 -0.59 3.96
CA LEU A 136 5.66 0.24 3.60
C LEU A 136 6.11 -0.03 2.15
N ASP A 137 6.10 -1.29 1.72
CA ASP A 137 6.46 -1.69 0.35
C ASP A 137 5.42 -1.23 -0.67
N SER A 138 4.14 -1.24 -0.32
CA SER A 138 3.05 -0.76 -1.18
C SER A 138 3.23 0.72 -1.50
N PHE A 139 3.50 1.53 -0.47
CA PHE A 139 3.80 2.94 -0.65
C PHE A 139 5.11 3.15 -1.43
N GLY A 140 6.18 2.44 -1.06
CA GLY A 140 7.47 2.53 -1.74
C GLY A 140 7.42 2.19 -3.23
N ARG A 141 6.60 1.21 -3.63
CA ARG A 141 6.37 0.84 -5.04
C ARG A 141 5.72 1.95 -5.85
N GLN A 142 4.79 2.68 -5.24
CA GLN A 142 4.13 3.80 -5.90
C GLN A 142 5.06 5.01 -6.00
N ALA A 143 5.75 5.33 -4.90
CA ALA A 143 6.64 6.49 -4.82
C ALA A 143 7.87 6.39 -5.74
N ASN A 144 8.33 5.17 -6.06
CA ASN A 144 9.53 4.97 -6.87
C ASN A 144 9.49 3.66 -7.66
N GLY A 145 9.42 3.74 -8.99
CA GLY A 145 9.46 2.58 -9.87
C GLY A 145 10.75 1.73 -9.74
N GLY A 146 11.86 2.30 -9.27
CA GLY A 146 13.08 1.59 -8.90
C GLY A 146 12.88 0.67 -7.70
N PHE A 147 12.14 1.14 -6.70
CA PHE A 147 11.78 0.35 -5.51
C PHE A 147 11.02 -0.93 -5.90
N ALA A 148 10.01 -0.82 -6.76
CA ALA A 148 9.23 -1.97 -7.22
C ALA A 148 10.10 -3.04 -7.90
N ARG A 149 11.09 -2.62 -8.72
CA ARG A 149 12.03 -3.52 -9.39
C ARG A 149 12.96 -4.23 -8.41
N VAL A 150 13.55 -3.47 -7.48
CA VAL A 150 14.45 -4.01 -6.45
C VAL A 150 13.72 -5.00 -5.56
N LEU A 151 12.53 -4.65 -5.07
CA LEU A 151 11.70 -5.54 -4.24
C LEU A 151 11.37 -6.84 -4.97
N SER A 152 10.93 -6.77 -6.23
CA SER A 152 10.60 -7.95 -7.01
C SER A 152 11.83 -8.83 -7.31
N ALA A 153 12.99 -8.22 -7.57
CA ALA A 153 14.25 -8.95 -7.79
C ALA A 153 14.71 -9.66 -6.50
N TYR A 154 14.67 -8.95 -5.37
CA TYR A 154 15.00 -9.51 -4.06
C TYR A 154 14.09 -10.68 -3.67
N GLN A 155 12.78 -10.51 -3.81
CA GLN A 155 11.81 -11.57 -3.50
C GLN A 155 12.07 -12.83 -4.33
N ARG A 156 12.36 -12.68 -5.64
CA ARG A 156 12.74 -13.81 -6.50
C ARG A 156 14.05 -14.48 -6.06
N ALA A 157 15.06 -13.69 -5.69
CA ALA A 157 16.34 -14.24 -5.21
C ALA A 157 16.15 -15.07 -3.94
N VAL A 158 15.39 -14.56 -2.97
CA VAL A 158 15.04 -15.30 -1.74
C VAL A 158 14.25 -16.57 -2.05
N GLU A 159 13.29 -16.51 -2.98
CA GLU A 159 12.51 -17.68 -3.39
C GLU A 159 13.39 -18.76 -4.03
N GLN A 160 14.32 -18.39 -4.91
CA GLN A 160 15.24 -19.35 -5.54
C GLN A 160 16.20 -19.95 -4.51
N ARG A 161 16.76 -19.10 -3.62
CA ARG A 161 17.59 -19.58 -2.51
C ARG A 161 16.82 -20.58 -1.65
N ASN A 162 15.59 -20.25 -1.25
CA ASN A 162 14.75 -21.14 -0.44
C ASN A 162 14.36 -22.44 -1.16
N ARG A 163 14.32 -22.48 -2.49
CA ARG A 163 14.15 -23.75 -3.23
C ARG A 163 15.35 -24.65 -3.08
N LEU A 164 16.57 -24.11 -3.22
CA LEU A 164 17.80 -24.89 -3.02
C LEU A 164 17.92 -25.40 -1.59
N LEU A 165 17.57 -24.57 -0.58
CA LEU A 165 17.60 -24.97 0.82
C LEU A 165 16.66 -26.15 1.15
N LYS A 166 15.72 -26.49 0.28
CA LYS A 166 14.78 -27.62 0.42
C LYS A 166 15.24 -28.91 -0.27
N GLU A 167 16.31 -28.85 -1.04
CA GLU A 167 16.91 -30.02 -1.67
C GLU A 167 17.62 -30.87 -0.61
N ASP A 168 17.61 -32.20 -0.74
CA ASP A 168 18.27 -33.10 0.19
C ASP A 168 19.81 -32.95 0.12
N ASP A 169 20.35 -32.66 -1.07
CA ASP A 169 21.78 -32.38 -1.33
C ASP A 169 21.92 -31.08 -2.13
N PRO A 170 21.85 -29.91 -1.48
CA PRO A 170 21.86 -28.65 -2.20
C PRO A 170 23.23 -28.33 -2.81
N ASN A 171 23.23 -27.86 -4.05
CA ASN A 171 24.45 -27.40 -4.72
C ASN A 171 24.97 -26.12 -4.00
N LEU A 172 26.08 -26.27 -3.26
CA LEU A 172 26.64 -25.18 -2.46
C LEU A 172 27.17 -24.01 -3.31
N ALA A 173 27.75 -24.29 -4.49
CA ALA A 173 28.24 -23.23 -5.38
C ALA A 173 27.07 -22.38 -5.94
N LEU A 174 25.94 -23.04 -6.24
CA LEU A 174 24.72 -22.32 -6.66
C LEU A 174 24.10 -21.56 -5.49
N LEU A 175 24.19 -22.10 -4.27
CA LEU A 175 23.73 -21.41 -3.07
C LEU A 175 24.56 -20.14 -2.80
N ASP A 176 25.91 -20.19 -2.98
CA ASP A 176 26.78 -19.01 -2.88
C ASP A 176 26.40 -17.91 -3.90
N ALA A 177 26.06 -18.31 -5.14
CA ALA A 177 25.62 -17.34 -6.16
C ALA A 177 24.28 -16.67 -5.77
N TRP A 178 23.35 -17.42 -5.18
CA TRP A 178 22.10 -16.84 -4.68
C TRP A 178 22.32 -16.01 -3.42
N ASP A 179 23.26 -16.38 -2.53
CA ASP A 179 23.63 -15.57 -1.37
C ASP A 179 24.12 -14.19 -1.80
N ALA A 180 24.97 -14.10 -2.83
CA ALA A 180 25.41 -12.83 -3.39
C ALA A 180 24.24 -11.99 -3.94
N SER A 181 23.32 -12.64 -4.65
CA SER A 181 22.14 -11.98 -5.23
C SER A 181 21.17 -11.48 -4.14
N VAL A 182 20.96 -12.29 -3.09
CA VAL A 182 20.12 -11.94 -1.93
C VAL A 182 20.75 -10.81 -1.13
N ALA A 183 22.06 -10.83 -0.90
CA ALA A 183 22.75 -9.77 -0.15
C ALA A 183 22.72 -8.44 -0.87
N LEU A 184 23.06 -8.40 -2.18
CA LEU A 184 23.06 -7.17 -2.97
C LEU A 184 21.64 -6.58 -3.10
N GLY A 185 20.66 -7.41 -3.46
CA GLY A 185 19.26 -6.99 -3.60
C GLY A 185 18.66 -6.58 -2.26
N GLY A 186 18.99 -7.33 -1.20
CA GLY A 186 18.53 -7.07 0.16
C GLY A 186 19.10 -5.79 0.75
N ALA A 187 20.40 -5.53 0.61
CA ALA A 187 21.01 -4.27 1.03
C ALA A 187 20.38 -3.06 0.31
N THR A 188 20.16 -3.18 -0.99
CA THR A 188 19.51 -2.11 -1.76
C THR A 188 18.07 -1.86 -1.31
N LEU A 189 17.29 -2.91 -1.06
CA LEU A 189 15.91 -2.80 -0.57
C LEU A 189 15.84 -2.23 0.84
N LEU A 190 16.72 -2.70 1.75
CA LEU A 190 16.77 -2.22 3.13
C LEU A 190 17.05 -0.72 3.17
N LEU A 191 18.05 -0.25 2.44
CA LEU A 191 18.34 1.19 2.36
C LEU A 191 17.17 2.01 1.81
N ALA A 192 16.46 1.48 0.81
CA ALA A 192 15.28 2.15 0.27
C ALA A 192 14.14 2.23 1.31
N ARG A 193 13.90 1.14 2.07
CA ARG A 193 12.91 1.13 3.16
C ARG A 193 13.28 2.05 4.30
N ILE A 194 14.53 2.05 4.75
CA ILE A 194 15.01 2.92 5.83
C ILE A 194 14.86 4.38 5.45
N ARG A 195 15.23 4.77 4.23
CA ARG A 195 15.05 6.15 3.74
C ARG A 195 13.58 6.56 3.75
N LEU A 196 12.70 5.68 3.30
CA LEU A 196 11.26 5.91 3.29
C LEU A 196 10.72 6.04 4.72
N PHE A 197 11.08 5.11 5.61
CA PHE A 197 10.67 5.07 7.00
C PHE A 197 11.14 6.32 7.76
N LYS A 198 12.41 6.73 7.61
CA LYS A 198 12.97 7.93 8.22
C LYS A 198 12.26 9.22 7.76
N ARG A 199 11.67 9.26 6.56
CA ARG A 199 10.86 10.39 6.08
C ARG A 199 9.42 10.35 6.59
N LEU A 200 8.87 9.15 6.76
CA LEU A 200 7.48 8.95 7.15
C LEU A 200 7.27 9.17 8.66
N VAL A 201 8.16 8.65 9.50
CA VAL A 201 8.04 8.65 10.95
C VAL A 201 7.80 10.03 11.57
N PRO A 202 8.56 11.09 11.23
CA PRO A 202 8.31 12.42 11.80
C PRO A 202 6.90 12.94 11.51
N LYS A 203 6.35 12.65 10.31
CA LYS A 203 4.99 13.04 9.94
C LYS A 203 3.96 12.23 10.74
N VAL A 204 4.18 10.93 10.88
CA VAL A 204 3.31 10.05 11.68
C VAL A 204 3.21 10.56 13.11
N SER A 205 4.35 10.84 13.76
CA SER A 205 4.36 11.35 15.14
C SER A 205 3.69 12.73 15.25
N GLN A 206 3.92 13.63 14.29
CA GLN A 206 3.31 14.95 14.26
C GLN A 206 1.78 14.89 14.08
N ILE A 207 1.30 14.02 13.18
CA ILE A 207 -0.13 13.85 12.93
C ILE A 207 -0.78 13.17 14.12
N TYR A 208 -0.12 12.15 14.71
CA TYR A 208 -0.63 11.48 15.90
C TYR A 208 -0.85 12.46 17.06
N ALA A 209 0.12 13.34 17.32
CA ALA A 209 0.00 14.37 18.34
C ALA A 209 -1.16 15.36 18.11
N ARG A 210 -1.59 15.56 16.85
CA ARG A 210 -2.79 16.37 16.53
C ARG A 210 -4.11 15.63 16.78
N ILE A 211 -4.09 14.30 16.76
CA ILE A 211 -5.28 13.44 16.96
C ILE A 211 -5.44 13.09 18.44
N CYS A 212 -4.33 12.88 19.14
CA CYS A 212 -4.28 12.44 20.53
C CYS A 212 -3.40 13.40 21.33
N ASP A 213 -4.03 14.31 22.07
CA ASP A 213 -3.31 15.25 22.93
C ASP A 213 -2.60 14.52 24.09
N GLY A 214 -1.35 14.90 24.34
CA GLY A 214 -0.61 14.51 25.55
C GLY A 214 0.07 13.14 25.49
N GLU A 215 0.03 12.44 24.35
CA GLU A 215 0.73 11.16 24.15
C GLU A 215 1.84 11.29 23.11
N GLU A 216 3.01 10.75 23.40
CA GLU A 216 4.14 10.70 22.47
C GLU A 216 4.17 9.36 21.72
N LEU A 217 4.12 9.43 20.36
CA LEU A 217 4.28 8.26 19.50
C LEU A 217 5.70 8.19 18.95
N ALA A 218 6.40 7.11 19.29
CA ALA A 218 7.67 6.71 18.70
C ALA A 218 7.50 5.53 17.75
N CYS A 219 8.25 5.52 16.64
CA CYS A 219 8.29 4.43 15.67
C CYS A 219 9.75 3.98 15.50
N SER A 220 10.02 2.67 15.57
CA SER A 220 11.35 2.10 15.45
C SER A 220 11.40 1.02 14.38
N TYR A 221 12.43 1.04 13.53
CA TYR A 221 12.68 -0.01 12.53
C TYR A 221 13.50 -1.13 13.16
N GLU A 222 13.03 -2.36 13.05
CA GLU A 222 13.66 -3.57 13.61
C GLU A 222 14.32 -4.36 12.48
N CYS A 223 15.63 -4.20 12.35
CA CYS A 223 16.41 -4.82 11.28
C CYS A 223 16.88 -6.22 11.69
N SER A 224 16.60 -7.22 10.86
CA SER A 224 17.03 -8.61 11.10
C SER A 224 18.54 -8.83 10.97
N LEU A 225 19.28 -7.87 10.39
CA LEU A 225 20.74 -7.89 10.31
C LEU A 225 21.43 -7.28 11.54
N GLY A 226 20.65 -6.62 12.42
CA GLY A 226 21.13 -5.86 13.58
C GLY A 226 20.88 -4.36 13.42
N ASP A 227 20.82 -3.63 14.55
CA ASP A 227 20.53 -2.19 14.55
C ASP A 227 21.63 -1.38 13.88
N GLU A 228 22.87 -1.85 13.91
CA GLU A 228 24.02 -1.25 13.21
C GLU A 228 23.80 -1.15 11.69
N ALA A 229 23.01 -2.05 11.10
CA ALA A 229 22.74 -2.09 9.67
C ALA A 229 21.95 -0.85 9.16
N ILE A 230 21.24 -0.14 10.07
CA ILE A 230 20.35 0.97 9.73
C ILE A 230 21.08 2.19 9.17
N ASP A 231 22.36 2.39 9.57
CA ASP A 231 23.17 3.55 9.21
C ASP A 231 24.36 3.23 8.29
N MET A 232 24.50 1.95 7.89
CA MET A 232 25.58 1.51 7.00
C MET A 232 25.41 1.97 5.56
N ALA A 233 26.53 2.17 4.86
CA ALA A 233 26.55 2.33 3.42
C ALA A 233 26.21 0.99 2.71
N ARG A 234 25.78 1.08 1.43
CA ARG A 234 25.32 -0.11 0.69
C ARG A 234 26.34 -1.22 0.62
N ASP A 235 27.60 -0.90 0.40
CA ASP A 235 28.66 -1.92 0.20
C ASP A 235 29.01 -2.60 1.53
N GLU A 236 29.08 -1.85 2.63
CA GLU A 236 29.25 -2.37 3.99
C GLU A 236 28.06 -3.27 4.39
N LEU A 237 26.84 -2.80 4.11
CA LEU A 237 25.60 -3.56 4.37
C LEU A 237 25.55 -4.85 3.54
N THR A 238 26.01 -4.81 2.27
CA THR A 238 26.10 -6.01 1.43
C THR A 238 27.09 -7.02 2.01
N ALA A 239 28.25 -6.57 2.48
CA ALA A 239 29.25 -7.40 3.12
C ALA A 239 28.73 -8.03 4.42
N LEU A 240 28.10 -7.23 5.29
CA LEU A 240 27.44 -7.73 6.51
C LEU A 240 26.39 -8.78 6.19
N PHE A 241 25.58 -8.56 5.18
CA PHE A 241 24.53 -9.48 4.80
C PHE A 241 25.11 -10.82 4.30
N LEU A 242 26.16 -10.78 3.48
CA LEU A 242 26.88 -11.99 3.05
C LEU A 242 27.44 -12.78 4.25
N ASP A 243 28.08 -12.09 5.21
CA ASP A 243 28.59 -12.71 6.44
C ASP A 243 27.47 -13.37 7.25
N ARG A 244 26.32 -12.69 7.43
CA ARG A 244 25.15 -13.25 8.13
C ARG A 244 24.54 -14.46 7.42
N LEU A 245 24.50 -14.47 6.07
CA LEU A 245 24.03 -15.62 5.30
C LEU A 245 25.00 -16.79 5.42
N ALA A 246 26.31 -16.57 5.36
CA ALA A 246 27.34 -17.59 5.49
C ALA A 246 27.35 -18.20 6.90
N SER A 247 27.37 -17.37 7.93
CA SER A 247 27.38 -17.83 9.34
C SER A 247 26.07 -18.53 9.74
N GLY A 248 24.93 -18.10 9.17
CA GLY A 248 23.60 -18.67 9.42
C GLY A 248 23.26 -19.89 8.57
N ARG A 249 24.10 -20.27 7.57
CA ARG A 249 23.78 -21.29 6.55
C ARG A 249 23.30 -22.63 7.11
N ALA A 250 23.97 -23.14 8.14
CA ALA A 250 23.58 -24.42 8.76
C ALA A 250 22.16 -24.38 9.35
N ASN A 251 21.75 -23.21 9.88
CA ASN A 251 20.41 -23.01 10.43
C ASN A 251 19.39 -22.84 9.30
N ASP A 252 19.74 -22.12 8.22
CA ASP A 252 18.91 -21.96 7.03
C ASP A 252 18.62 -23.32 6.37
N LEU A 253 19.62 -24.18 6.21
CA LEU A 253 19.48 -25.55 5.70
C LEU A 253 18.53 -26.37 6.58
N ARG A 254 18.74 -26.34 7.89
CA ARG A 254 17.89 -27.07 8.83
C ARG A 254 16.44 -26.61 8.78
N ARG A 255 16.19 -25.30 8.62
CA ARG A 255 14.85 -24.70 8.57
C ARG A 255 14.30 -24.58 7.15
N GLN A 256 15.09 -24.92 6.13
CA GLN A 256 14.74 -24.86 4.72
C GLN A 256 14.25 -23.47 4.26
N GLN A 257 14.81 -22.40 4.85
CA GLN A 257 14.42 -21.02 4.56
C GLN A 257 15.51 -20.03 4.94
N THR A 258 15.55 -18.91 4.26
CA THR A 258 16.41 -17.76 4.58
C THR A 258 15.87 -17.06 5.82
N LEU A 259 16.70 -16.93 6.86
CA LEU A 259 16.28 -16.45 8.19
C LEU A 259 16.62 -14.97 8.43
N VAL A 260 17.46 -14.36 7.61
CA VAL A 260 17.90 -12.97 7.74
C VAL A 260 17.59 -12.17 6.48
N GLY A 261 17.39 -10.86 6.62
CA GLY A 261 17.19 -9.92 5.52
C GLY A 261 15.83 -9.21 5.54
N PRO A 262 15.61 -8.25 4.63
CA PRO A 262 14.43 -7.39 4.62
C PRO A 262 13.06 -8.09 4.68
N HIS A 263 12.97 -9.34 4.25
CA HIS A 263 11.76 -10.15 4.38
C HIS A 263 11.47 -10.63 5.80
N ARG A 264 12.39 -10.42 6.74
CA ARG A 264 12.29 -10.74 8.19
C ARG A 264 12.18 -9.51 9.06
N ASP A 265 12.49 -8.33 8.53
CA ASP A 265 12.43 -7.09 9.28
C ASP A 265 11.02 -6.77 9.77
N ASP A 266 10.95 -5.89 10.76
CA ASP A 266 9.71 -5.35 11.29
C ASP A 266 9.86 -3.85 11.57
N PHE A 267 8.80 -3.22 12.03
CA PHE A 267 8.84 -1.95 12.74
C PHE A 267 7.74 -1.90 13.79
N SER A 268 8.01 -1.18 14.86
CA SER A 268 7.16 -1.14 16.04
C SER A 268 6.73 0.29 16.37
N PHE A 269 5.69 0.39 17.18
CA PHE A 269 5.12 1.62 17.67
C PHE A 269 5.14 1.61 19.19
N ALA A 270 5.61 2.67 19.81
CA ALA A 270 5.57 2.87 21.24
C ALA A 270 4.80 4.16 21.60
N LEU A 271 3.94 4.07 22.58
CA LEU A 271 3.21 5.21 23.17
C LEU A 271 3.78 5.45 24.56
N ASP A 272 4.31 6.64 24.81
CA ASP A 272 4.96 7.00 26.08
C ASP A 272 5.98 5.92 26.53
N GLY A 273 6.76 5.40 25.57
CA GLY A 273 7.77 4.38 25.78
C GLY A 273 7.24 2.95 25.96
N ARG A 274 5.91 2.70 25.82
CA ARG A 274 5.29 1.37 25.93
C ARG A 274 4.89 0.83 24.57
N ASP A 275 5.15 -0.45 24.30
CA ASP A 275 4.74 -1.10 23.06
C ASP A 275 3.23 -0.98 22.80
N ALA A 276 2.86 -0.28 21.74
CA ALA A 276 1.47 -0.02 21.37
C ALA A 276 0.71 -1.28 20.94
N ARG A 277 1.42 -2.32 20.49
CA ARG A 277 0.82 -3.61 20.12
C ARG A 277 0.24 -4.32 21.34
N THR A 278 0.97 -4.29 22.44
CA THR A 278 0.64 -5.00 23.68
C THR A 278 -0.20 -4.16 24.62
N PHE A 279 0.15 -2.89 24.79
CA PHE A 279 -0.43 -2.02 25.82
C PHE A 279 -1.37 -0.94 25.27
N GLY A 280 -1.32 -0.66 23.98
CA GLY A 280 -2.19 0.33 23.37
C GLY A 280 -3.67 -0.09 23.35
N SER A 281 -4.56 0.84 23.73
CA SER A 281 -6.00 0.65 23.56
C SER A 281 -6.37 0.55 22.08
N GLN A 282 -7.56 0.01 21.78
CA GLN A 282 -8.05 -0.05 20.38
C GLN A 282 -8.11 1.36 19.75
N GLY A 283 -8.53 2.36 20.53
CA GLY A 283 -8.57 3.73 20.09
C GLY A 283 -7.20 4.28 19.71
N GLN A 284 -6.19 4.10 20.58
CA GLN A 284 -4.81 4.50 20.30
C GLN A 284 -4.25 3.81 19.05
N GLN A 285 -4.46 2.51 18.89
CA GLN A 285 -4.01 1.77 17.71
C GLN A 285 -4.67 2.28 16.42
N ARG A 286 -5.98 2.62 16.46
CA ARG A 286 -6.70 3.26 15.33
C ARG A 286 -6.13 4.63 15.01
N SER A 287 -5.75 5.42 16.03
CA SER A 287 -5.10 6.72 15.82
C SER A 287 -3.72 6.59 15.17
N ILE A 288 -2.92 5.55 15.54
CA ILE A 288 -1.63 5.26 14.90
C ILE A 288 -1.82 4.96 13.42
N VAL A 289 -2.79 4.09 13.09
CA VAL A 289 -3.08 3.75 11.68
C VAL A 289 -3.53 4.97 10.89
N LEU A 290 -4.41 5.78 11.46
CA LEU A 290 -4.88 7.01 10.84
C LEU A 290 -3.73 7.99 10.59
N ALA A 291 -2.86 8.19 11.59
CA ALA A 291 -1.68 9.04 11.45
C ALA A 291 -0.73 8.52 10.38
N TRP A 292 -0.55 7.19 10.29
CA TRP A 292 0.27 6.56 9.24
C TRP A 292 -0.28 6.85 7.84
N LYS A 293 -1.57 6.62 7.62
CA LYS A 293 -2.22 6.87 6.32
C LYS A 293 -2.20 8.35 5.90
N MET A 294 -2.45 9.25 6.84
CA MET A 294 -2.33 10.68 6.58
C MET A 294 -0.89 11.10 6.26
N ALA A 295 0.10 10.52 6.96
CA ALA A 295 1.51 10.75 6.68
C ALA A 295 1.94 10.24 5.29
N GLU A 296 1.39 9.13 4.82
CA GLU A 296 1.59 8.64 3.44
C GLU A 296 1.08 9.66 2.42
N VAL A 297 -0.08 10.27 2.66
CA VAL A 297 -0.63 11.33 1.79
C VAL A 297 0.30 12.55 1.75
N GLU A 298 0.73 13.06 2.91
CA GLU A 298 1.63 14.21 2.98
C GLU A 298 3.00 13.91 2.34
N LEU A 299 3.53 12.67 2.55
CA LEU A 299 4.80 12.28 1.95
C LEU A 299 4.68 12.09 0.43
N CYS A 300 3.52 11.63 -0.08
CA CYS A 300 3.26 11.54 -1.50
C CYS A 300 3.38 12.92 -2.17
N GLU A 301 2.73 13.94 -1.61
CA GLU A 301 2.82 15.32 -2.12
C GLU A 301 4.26 15.83 -2.17
N GLU A 302 5.08 15.52 -1.17
CA GLU A 302 6.50 15.90 -1.16
C GLU A 302 7.35 15.15 -2.20
N VAL A 303 7.03 13.89 -2.48
CA VAL A 303 7.85 13.04 -3.37
C VAL A 303 7.48 13.25 -4.83
N VAL A 304 6.19 13.38 -5.12
CA VAL A 304 5.64 13.41 -6.48
C VAL A 304 5.30 14.83 -6.92
N GLY A 305 5.12 15.76 -5.97
CA GLY A 305 4.72 17.15 -6.24
C GLY A 305 3.22 17.36 -6.39
N ASP A 306 2.42 16.28 -6.30
CA ASP A 306 0.96 16.29 -6.41
C ASP A 306 0.33 15.45 -5.30
N LYS A 307 -0.89 15.83 -4.88
CA LYS A 307 -1.68 15.07 -3.90
C LYS A 307 -2.17 13.76 -4.49
N PRO A 308 -2.10 12.65 -3.73
CA PRO A 308 -2.65 11.37 -4.20
C PRO A 308 -4.17 11.36 -4.17
N LEU A 309 -4.78 10.37 -4.81
CA LEU A 309 -6.16 9.99 -4.57
C LEU A 309 -6.28 9.32 -3.20
N LEU A 310 -7.12 9.85 -2.32
CA LEU A 310 -7.44 9.21 -1.05
C LEU A 310 -8.66 8.30 -1.22
N LEU A 311 -8.49 7.03 -0.86
CA LEU A 311 -9.54 6.02 -0.91
C LEU A 311 -9.90 5.59 0.51
N LEU A 312 -11.14 5.82 0.94
CA LEU A 312 -11.66 5.44 2.25
C LEU A 312 -12.75 4.37 2.06
N ASP A 313 -12.40 3.09 2.23
CA ASP A 313 -13.33 1.98 2.02
C ASP A 313 -13.97 1.52 3.32
N ASP A 314 -15.19 1.99 3.58
CA ASP A 314 -16.06 1.67 4.74
C ASP A 314 -15.40 1.88 6.13
N VAL A 315 -14.34 2.71 6.18
CA VAL A 315 -13.57 2.92 7.39
C VAL A 315 -14.28 3.85 8.40
N MET A 316 -15.16 4.74 7.92
CA MET A 316 -15.85 5.71 8.77
C MET A 316 -16.77 5.03 9.79
N SER A 317 -17.31 3.86 9.49
CA SER A 317 -18.12 3.05 10.40
C SER A 317 -17.34 2.51 11.60
N GLU A 318 -16.03 2.34 11.44
CA GLU A 318 -15.12 1.76 12.44
C GLU A 318 -14.48 2.82 13.36
N LEU A 319 -14.65 4.10 13.04
CA LEU A 319 -14.04 5.21 13.77
C LEU A 319 -15.04 5.82 14.76
N ASP A 320 -14.56 6.24 15.92
CA ASP A 320 -15.29 7.11 16.82
C ASP A 320 -15.35 8.57 16.31
N GLU A 321 -16.09 9.41 17.01
CA GLU A 321 -16.33 10.79 16.62
C GLU A 321 -15.03 11.59 16.47
N VAL A 322 -14.10 11.50 17.42
CA VAL A 322 -12.82 12.23 17.39
C VAL A 322 -12.01 11.89 16.15
N ARG A 323 -11.95 10.60 15.78
CA ARG A 323 -11.20 10.12 14.63
C ARG A 323 -11.91 10.43 13.31
N ARG A 324 -13.25 10.39 13.29
CA ARG A 324 -14.02 10.85 12.12
C ARG A 324 -13.80 12.34 11.85
N ASP A 325 -13.77 13.15 12.89
CA ASP A 325 -13.48 14.60 12.77
C ASP A 325 -12.07 14.84 12.24
N ALA A 326 -11.09 14.05 12.68
CA ALA A 326 -9.73 14.15 12.17
C ALA A 326 -9.67 13.81 10.66
N VAL A 327 -10.33 12.72 10.21
CA VAL A 327 -10.45 12.37 8.79
C VAL A 327 -11.17 13.47 8.02
N THR A 328 -12.28 13.97 8.53
CA THR A 328 -13.10 15.02 7.88
C THR A 328 -12.28 16.30 7.66
N ARG A 329 -11.57 16.77 8.68
CA ARG A 329 -10.66 17.93 8.55
C ARG A 329 -9.54 17.69 7.54
N PHE A 330 -9.00 16.48 7.52
CA PHE A 330 -7.94 16.12 6.58
C PHE A 330 -8.43 16.13 5.12
N VAL A 331 -9.60 15.57 4.85
CA VAL A 331 -10.24 15.57 3.51
C VAL A 331 -10.55 17.00 3.04
N GLN A 332 -10.98 17.90 3.94
CA GLN A 332 -11.23 19.32 3.64
C GLN A 332 -9.95 20.07 3.20
N GLY A 333 -8.77 19.51 3.42
CA GLY A 333 -7.49 20.04 2.96
C GLY A 333 -7.29 20.05 1.44
N GLY A 334 -8.33 19.74 0.63
CA GLY A 334 -8.31 19.81 -0.84
C GLY A 334 -7.63 18.59 -1.49
N ILE A 335 -7.85 17.40 -0.94
CA ILE A 335 -7.41 16.11 -1.48
C ILE A 335 -8.61 15.47 -2.19
N GLN A 336 -8.44 15.02 -3.43
CA GLN A 336 -9.48 14.24 -4.08
C GLN A 336 -9.69 12.95 -3.30
N THR A 337 -10.92 12.73 -2.82
CA THR A 337 -11.25 11.62 -1.93
C THR A 337 -12.45 10.84 -2.47
N VAL A 338 -12.34 9.52 -2.49
CA VAL A 338 -13.46 8.61 -2.74
C VAL A 338 -13.73 7.82 -1.47
N VAL A 339 -14.96 7.95 -0.96
CA VAL A 339 -15.40 7.30 0.27
C VAL A 339 -16.51 6.33 -0.03
N THR A 340 -16.45 5.12 0.52
CA THR A 340 -17.59 4.21 0.53
C THR A 340 -18.26 4.21 1.90
N THR A 341 -19.57 4.18 1.94
CA THR A 341 -20.33 4.11 3.19
C THR A 341 -21.71 3.49 3.00
N THR A 342 -22.26 2.95 4.07
CA THR A 342 -23.68 2.55 4.17
C THR A 342 -24.52 3.61 4.87
N ASN A 343 -23.89 4.61 5.51
CA ASN A 343 -24.59 5.64 6.28
C ASN A 343 -23.94 7.01 6.03
N LEU A 344 -24.71 7.93 5.46
CA LEU A 344 -24.28 9.32 5.21
C LEU A 344 -24.14 10.13 6.51
N GLY A 345 -24.81 9.73 7.60
CA GLY A 345 -24.75 10.40 8.91
C GLY A 345 -23.36 10.37 9.59
N TYR A 346 -22.36 9.70 9.01
CA TYR A 346 -20.96 9.78 9.46
C TYR A 346 -20.26 11.07 9.03
N PHE A 347 -20.89 11.86 8.16
CA PHE A 347 -20.29 13.08 7.59
C PHE A 347 -21.14 14.30 7.98
N PRO A 348 -20.51 15.44 8.28
CA PRO A 348 -21.23 16.70 8.44
C PRO A 348 -21.98 17.10 7.17
N ASP A 349 -23.17 17.69 7.31
CA ASP A 349 -24.00 18.14 6.19
C ASP A 349 -23.23 19.10 5.25
N GLU A 350 -22.46 20.03 5.80
CA GLU A 350 -21.63 20.97 5.04
C GLU A 350 -20.62 20.26 4.09
N LEU A 351 -20.13 19.10 4.49
CA LEU A 351 -19.21 18.29 3.67
C LEU A 351 -19.99 17.54 2.58
N LEU A 352 -21.17 17.01 2.92
CA LEU A 352 -22.04 16.32 1.96
C LEU A 352 -22.59 17.27 0.88
N ASP A 353 -22.93 18.51 1.23
CA ASP A 353 -23.40 19.52 0.28
C ASP A 353 -22.38 19.85 -0.82
N ARG A 354 -21.10 19.67 -0.54
CA ARG A 354 -20.00 19.86 -1.48
C ARG A 354 -19.52 18.57 -2.15
N ALA A 355 -19.97 17.42 -1.65
CA ALA A 355 -19.59 16.12 -2.15
C ALA A 355 -20.50 15.67 -3.30
N LYS A 356 -19.94 14.87 -4.20
CA LYS A 356 -20.74 14.13 -5.16
C LYS A 356 -21.19 12.81 -4.52
N VAL A 357 -22.48 12.63 -4.33
CA VAL A 357 -23.04 11.35 -3.84
C VAL A 357 -23.43 10.49 -5.04
N VAL A 358 -22.92 9.26 -5.08
CA VAL A 358 -23.22 8.25 -6.10
C VAL A 358 -23.90 7.07 -5.42
N SER A 359 -25.19 6.83 -5.75
CA SER A 359 -25.98 5.74 -5.20
C SER A 359 -25.68 4.40 -5.90
N PHE A 360 -25.62 3.34 -5.09
CA PHE A 360 -25.46 1.95 -5.52
C PHE A 360 -26.66 1.15 -5.03
N GLY A 361 -27.28 0.37 -5.91
CA GLY A 361 -28.36 -0.56 -5.54
C GLY A 361 -29.77 0.00 -5.71
N GLU A 362 -29.95 1.03 -6.55
CA GLU A 362 -31.24 1.36 -7.15
C GLU A 362 -31.41 0.64 -8.48
#